data_abc97c1818c1e9471d34a2b416b6da10
#
_entry.id   abc97c1818c1e9471d34a2b416b6da10
#
_cell.length_a   1.000
_cell.length_b   1.000
_cell.length_c   1.000
_cell.angle_alpha   90.00
_cell.angle_beta   90.00
_cell.angle_gamma   90.00
#
_symmetry.space_group_name_H-M   'P 1'
#
loop_
_entity.id
_entity.type
_entity.pdbx_description
1 polymer ?
#
loop_
_entity_poly.entity_id
_entity_poly.type
_entity_poly.pdbx_seq_one_letter_code
_entity_poly.pdbx_strand_id
1 'polypeptide(L)'
;DSSFIALDATPVKANVSNNNPKSFKKNKFSKASHPKSDKDCRLGVQTASNQHNEKNYEFYWGYKNHILVDCISGLPVCELTTSANVSDSSVTLEILKRANSYLPMSECSFLADKAYDVKAIYNTVHDTYNGDCFIALNKRNTKSPKKLPSGNIICEAGLAMHKDGKFSDSCRTRQKYCCPLKRSKNGNCPCNHKCWNNGRKIAVVLNT
;
A
#
# COMPACT_ATOMS: atom_id res chain seq x y z
N ASP A 1 -14.58 21.96 15.99
CA ASP A 1 -13.39 21.20 16.44
C ASP A 1 -13.48 19.78 15.90
N SER A 2 -12.80 19.53 14.79
CA SER A 2 -12.74 18.17 14.21
C SER A 2 -11.55 17.44 14.81
N SER A 3 -11.75 16.86 16.00
CA SER A 3 -10.70 16.06 16.66
C SER A 3 -10.42 14.76 15.92
N PHE A 4 -11.41 14.21 15.19
CA PHE A 4 -11.31 12.94 14.47
C PHE A 4 -11.84 13.07 13.06
N ILE A 5 -10.99 12.83 12.07
CA ILE A 5 -11.33 12.85 10.67
C ILE A 5 -11.02 11.51 10.02
N ALA A 6 -11.90 11.04 9.14
CA ALA A 6 -11.71 9.78 8.41
C ALA A 6 -11.77 10.01 6.91
N LEU A 7 -10.87 9.34 6.18
CA LEU A 7 -10.82 9.37 4.73
C LEU A 7 -11.07 7.97 4.17
N ASP A 8 -12.00 7.90 3.22
CA ASP A 8 -12.25 6.69 2.45
C ASP A 8 -12.60 7.02 1.00
N ALA A 9 -12.52 6.00 0.12
CA ALA A 9 -12.80 6.13 -1.30
C ALA A 9 -13.91 5.17 -1.73
N THR A 10 -14.94 5.73 -2.34
CA THR A 10 -16.08 4.97 -2.87
C THR A 10 -16.04 4.89 -4.38
N PRO A 11 -16.22 3.70 -4.99
CA PRO A 11 -16.29 3.56 -6.45
C PRO A 11 -17.57 4.17 -7.00
N VAL A 12 -17.44 4.96 -8.07
CA VAL A 12 -18.55 5.53 -8.84
C VAL A 12 -18.53 4.89 -10.22
N LYS A 13 -19.45 3.95 -10.47
CA LYS A 13 -19.54 3.25 -11.76
C LYS A 13 -20.11 4.21 -12.82
N ALA A 14 -19.38 4.35 -13.93
CA ALA A 14 -19.84 5.15 -15.06
C ALA A 14 -20.83 4.35 -15.91
N ASN A 15 -21.88 5.04 -16.41
CA ASN A 15 -22.81 4.45 -17.36
C ASN A 15 -22.21 4.48 -18.78
N VAL A 16 -21.29 3.58 -19.03
CA VAL A 16 -20.58 3.46 -20.31
C VAL A 16 -20.78 2.09 -20.93
N SER A 17 -20.97 2.05 -22.25
CA SER A 17 -20.95 0.79 -22.97
C SER A 17 -19.53 0.21 -23.01
N ASN A 18 -19.40 -1.03 -22.62
CA ASN A 18 -18.13 -1.75 -22.68
C ASN A 18 -17.63 -1.79 -24.13
N ASN A 19 -16.45 -1.27 -24.36
CA ASN A 19 -15.76 -1.49 -25.61
C ASN A 19 -15.49 -2.99 -25.76
N ASN A 20 -15.71 -3.51 -26.96
CA ASN A 20 -15.57 -4.88 -27.39
C ASN A 20 -14.98 -5.85 -26.36
N PRO A 21 -15.72 -6.88 -25.89
CA PRO A 21 -15.25 -7.84 -24.89
C PRO A 21 -13.93 -8.56 -25.24
N LYS A 22 -13.60 -8.64 -26.55
CA LYS A 22 -12.32 -9.21 -27.02
C LYS A 22 -11.12 -8.33 -26.67
N SER A 23 -11.27 -7.01 -26.65
CA SER A 23 -10.19 -6.11 -26.22
C SER A 23 -9.99 -6.15 -24.71
N PHE A 24 -11.04 -6.47 -23.96
CA PHE A 24 -10.99 -6.63 -22.52
C PHE A 24 -10.11 -7.83 -22.10
N LYS A 25 -10.14 -8.92 -22.84
CA LYS A 25 -9.31 -10.10 -22.57
C LYS A 25 -7.81 -9.84 -22.80
N LYS A 26 -7.47 -9.03 -23.81
CA LYS A 26 -6.06 -8.71 -24.16
C LYS A 26 -5.45 -7.63 -23.27
N ASN A 27 -6.24 -6.65 -22.83
CA ASN A 27 -5.76 -5.44 -22.11
C ASN A 27 -6.41 -5.28 -20.74
N LYS A 28 -6.69 -6.38 -20.07
CA LYS A 28 -7.38 -6.44 -18.77
C LYS A 28 -6.81 -5.47 -17.72
N PHE A 29 -5.55 -5.10 -17.82
CA PHE A 29 -4.85 -4.22 -16.90
C PHE A 29 -4.28 -2.96 -17.55
N SER A 30 -4.63 -2.67 -18.80
CA SER A 30 -4.14 -1.45 -19.45
C SER A 30 -4.81 -0.22 -18.86
N LYS A 31 -4.05 0.57 -18.15
CA LYS A 31 -4.49 1.85 -17.57
C LYS A 31 -4.75 2.93 -18.64
N ALA A 32 -4.22 2.72 -19.84
CA ALA A 32 -4.35 3.65 -20.97
C ALA A 32 -5.68 3.51 -21.73
N SER A 33 -6.37 2.37 -21.61
CA SER A 33 -7.64 2.17 -22.30
C SER A 33 -8.79 2.86 -21.54
N HIS A 34 -9.67 3.49 -22.28
CA HIS A 34 -10.87 4.14 -21.76
C HIS A 34 -12.06 3.79 -22.67
N PRO A 35 -13.32 3.92 -22.19
CA PRO A 35 -14.52 3.77 -23.03
C PRO A 35 -14.58 4.88 -24.08
N LYS A 36 -15.24 4.59 -25.22
CA LYS A 36 -15.41 5.59 -26.28
C LYS A 36 -16.31 6.75 -25.87
N SER A 37 -17.31 6.45 -25.06
CA SER A 37 -18.32 7.42 -24.60
C SER A 37 -17.82 8.37 -23.52
N ASP A 38 -16.76 7.98 -22.79
CA ASP A 38 -16.20 8.76 -21.69
C ASP A 38 -14.67 8.61 -21.67
N LYS A 39 -13.98 9.67 -22.07
CA LYS A 39 -12.52 9.67 -22.18
C LYS A 39 -11.80 9.83 -20.83
N ASP A 40 -12.47 10.31 -19.81
CA ASP A 40 -11.90 10.53 -18.47
C ASP A 40 -12.09 9.33 -17.57
N CYS A 41 -13.08 8.50 -17.90
CA CYS A 41 -13.32 7.23 -17.22
C CYS A 41 -12.15 6.26 -17.37
N ARG A 42 -11.81 5.55 -16.31
CA ARG A 42 -10.75 4.53 -16.29
C ARG A 42 -11.24 3.25 -15.65
N LEU A 43 -10.52 2.17 -15.94
CA LEU A 43 -10.78 0.87 -15.35
C LEU A 43 -10.29 0.87 -13.90
N GLY A 44 -11.20 0.72 -12.97
CA GLY A 44 -10.95 0.48 -11.56
C GLY A 44 -11.10 -0.97 -11.18
N VAL A 45 -10.60 -1.32 -10.01
CA VAL A 45 -10.79 -2.61 -9.39
C VAL A 45 -11.25 -2.41 -7.96
N GLN A 46 -12.32 -3.08 -7.60
CA GLN A 46 -12.82 -3.17 -6.24
C GLN A 46 -12.59 -4.58 -5.72
N THR A 47 -12.12 -4.72 -4.50
CA THR A 47 -11.99 -6.01 -3.83
C THR A 47 -13.21 -6.20 -2.96
N ALA A 48 -14.09 -7.11 -3.33
CA ALA A 48 -15.14 -7.58 -2.44
C ALA A 48 -14.58 -8.74 -1.61
N SER A 49 -14.56 -8.59 -0.30
CA SER A 49 -14.33 -9.74 0.59
C SER A 49 -15.69 -10.37 0.90
N ASN A 50 -15.84 -11.66 0.62
CA ASN A 50 -16.97 -12.43 1.11
C ASN A 50 -16.69 -12.98 2.51
N GLN A 51 -17.70 -13.59 3.13
CA GLN A 51 -17.59 -14.20 4.47
C GLN A 51 -16.52 -15.31 4.56
N HIS A 52 -16.03 -15.82 3.45
CA HIS A 52 -15.03 -16.88 3.36
C HIS A 52 -13.60 -16.39 3.09
N ASN A 53 -13.34 -15.09 3.23
CA ASN A 53 -12.03 -14.47 2.93
C ASN A 53 -11.52 -14.67 1.49
N GLU A 54 -12.38 -15.06 0.56
CA GLU A 54 -12.04 -15.10 -0.85
C GLU A 54 -11.99 -13.68 -1.41
N LYS A 55 -10.86 -13.35 -2.03
CA LYS A 55 -10.68 -12.05 -2.68
C LYS A 55 -11.35 -12.08 -4.06
N ASN A 56 -12.58 -11.65 -4.13
CA ASN A 56 -13.25 -11.42 -5.40
C ASN A 56 -12.88 -10.02 -5.92
N TYR A 57 -12.38 -9.98 -7.15
CA TYR A 57 -12.04 -8.72 -7.82
C TYR A 57 -13.16 -8.36 -8.77
N GLU A 58 -13.83 -7.22 -8.51
CA GLU A 58 -14.79 -6.64 -9.43
C GLU A 58 -14.10 -5.51 -10.21
N PHE A 59 -14.07 -5.62 -11.54
CA PHE A 59 -13.57 -4.57 -12.41
C PHE A 59 -14.74 -3.71 -12.88
N TYR A 60 -14.56 -2.40 -12.81
CA TYR A 60 -15.57 -1.44 -13.26
C TYR A 60 -14.94 -0.27 -14.03
N TRP A 61 -15.70 0.30 -14.96
CA TRP A 61 -15.36 1.57 -15.56
C TRP A 61 -15.96 2.68 -14.71
N GLY A 62 -15.18 3.70 -14.39
CA GLY A 62 -15.71 4.80 -13.59
C GLY A 62 -14.66 5.68 -12.95
N TYR A 63 -15.07 6.16 -11.82
CA TYR A 63 -14.37 7.13 -10.98
C TYR A 63 -14.30 6.61 -9.55
N LYS A 64 -13.55 7.32 -8.72
CA LYS A 64 -13.57 7.17 -7.26
C LYS A 64 -13.90 8.51 -6.66
N ASN A 65 -14.82 8.53 -5.72
CA ASN A 65 -15.06 9.68 -4.88
C ASN A 65 -14.37 9.47 -3.54
N HIS A 66 -13.37 10.30 -3.24
CA HIS A 66 -12.64 10.31 -1.99
C HIS A 66 -13.29 11.33 -1.08
N ILE A 67 -13.77 10.90 0.08
CA ILE A 67 -14.53 11.73 1.01
C ILE A 67 -13.80 11.75 2.35
N LEU A 68 -13.48 12.96 2.81
CA LEU A 68 -13.01 13.21 4.17
C LEU A 68 -14.21 13.64 5.01
N VAL A 69 -14.45 12.94 6.10
CA VAL A 69 -15.56 13.21 7.01
C VAL A 69 -15.06 13.56 8.40
N ASP A 70 -15.80 14.41 9.10
CA ASP A 70 -15.67 14.56 10.54
C ASP A 70 -16.40 13.41 11.23
N CYS A 71 -15.67 12.61 12.00
CA CYS A 71 -16.22 11.41 12.63
C CYS A 71 -17.21 11.70 13.75
N ILE A 72 -17.19 12.90 14.32
CA ILE A 72 -18.06 13.28 15.44
C ILE A 72 -19.43 13.67 14.89
N SER A 73 -19.46 14.55 13.90
CA SER A 73 -20.71 15.02 13.29
C SER A 73 -21.23 14.10 12.19
N GLY A 74 -20.36 13.27 11.59
CA GLY A 74 -20.66 12.48 10.41
C GLY A 74 -20.78 13.30 9.12
N LEU A 75 -20.43 14.59 9.16
CA LEU A 75 -20.55 15.47 8.00
C LEU A 75 -19.30 15.41 7.09
N PRO A 76 -19.47 15.44 5.76
CA PRO A 76 -18.37 15.56 4.84
C PRO A 76 -17.68 16.93 4.97
N VAL A 77 -16.36 16.90 5.13
CA VAL A 77 -15.51 18.10 5.20
C VAL A 77 -14.99 18.48 3.83
N CYS A 78 -14.55 17.48 3.07
CA CYS A 78 -13.96 17.69 1.75
C CYS A 78 -14.16 16.45 0.89
N GLU A 79 -14.34 16.65 -0.41
CA GLU A 79 -14.40 15.56 -1.38
C GLU A 79 -13.49 15.83 -2.59
N LEU A 80 -13.07 14.77 -3.23
CA LEU A 80 -12.34 14.80 -4.48
C LEU A 80 -12.68 13.60 -5.34
N THR A 81 -13.17 13.82 -6.54
CA THR A 81 -13.44 12.77 -7.52
C THR A 81 -12.25 12.61 -8.45
N THR A 82 -11.79 11.38 -8.64
CA THR A 82 -10.69 11.01 -9.54
C THR A 82 -11.11 9.89 -10.47
N SER A 83 -10.34 9.65 -11.54
CA SER A 83 -10.52 8.44 -12.35
C SER A 83 -10.26 7.19 -11.50
N ALA A 84 -11.01 6.10 -11.77
CA ALA A 84 -11.00 4.88 -10.93
C ALA A 84 -9.64 4.19 -10.79
N ASN A 85 -8.68 4.46 -11.67
CA ASN A 85 -7.33 3.90 -11.61
C ASN A 85 -6.35 4.68 -10.72
N VAL A 86 -6.77 5.82 -10.18
CA VAL A 86 -5.93 6.63 -9.28
C VAL A 86 -5.85 5.94 -7.92
N SER A 87 -4.66 5.93 -7.33
CA SER A 87 -4.44 5.35 -6.00
C SER A 87 -5.02 6.26 -4.92
N ASP A 88 -5.72 5.69 -3.96
CA ASP A 88 -6.36 6.43 -2.86
C ASP A 88 -5.34 7.23 -2.04
N SER A 89 -4.18 6.65 -1.75
CA SER A 89 -3.10 7.33 -1.03
C SER A 89 -2.46 8.49 -1.79
N SER A 90 -2.57 8.54 -3.13
CA SER A 90 -1.92 9.59 -3.93
C SER A 90 -2.64 10.94 -3.87
N VAL A 91 -3.92 10.95 -3.54
CA VAL A 91 -4.75 12.16 -3.45
C VAL A 91 -4.93 12.67 -2.03
N THR A 92 -4.50 11.89 -1.04
CA THR A 92 -4.71 12.19 0.37
C THR A 92 -4.15 13.55 0.77
N LEU A 93 -2.92 13.87 0.34
CA LEU A 93 -2.28 15.13 0.70
C LEU A 93 -3.02 16.34 0.12
N GLU A 94 -3.58 16.20 -1.09
CA GLU A 94 -4.39 17.25 -1.71
C GLU A 94 -5.71 17.45 -0.94
N ILE A 95 -6.38 16.37 -0.55
CA ILE A 95 -7.61 16.43 0.23
C ILE A 95 -7.36 17.08 1.59
N LEU A 96 -6.31 16.68 2.30
CA LEU A 96 -5.96 17.27 3.59
C LEU A 96 -5.65 18.75 3.46
N LYS A 97 -4.92 19.16 2.43
CA LYS A 97 -4.63 20.58 2.16
C LYS A 97 -5.90 21.38 1.87
N ARG A 98 -6.82 20.83 1.07
CA ARG A 98 -8.10 21.46 0.78
C ARG A 98 -8.95 21.57 2.04
N ALA A 99 -9.08 20.50 2.79
CA ALA A 99 -9.83 20.49 4.04
C ALA A 99 -9.34 21.54 5.03
N ASN A 100 -8.01 21.66 5.18
CA ASN A 100 -7.41 22.64 6.07
C ASN A 100 -7.71 24.11 5.69
N SER A 101 -8.14 24.38 4.46
CA SER A 101 -8.56 25.74 4.06
C SER A 101 -9.96 26.12 4.56
N TYR A 102 -10.79 25.15 4.92
CA TYR A 102 -12.14 25.41 5.49
C TYR A 102 -12.20 25.13 6.98
N LEU A 103 -11.45 24.13 7.43
CA LEU A 103 -11.45 23.64 8.79
C LEU A 103 -10.02 23.44 9.26
N PRO A 104 -9.54 24.21 10.25
CA PRO A 104 -8.20 24.00 10.81
C PRO A 104 -8.04 22.57 11.30
N MET A 105 -7.03 21.89 10.78
CA MET A 105 -6.77 20.47 11.06
C MET A 105 -5.65 20.28 12.09
N SER A 106 -5.31 21.33 12.84
CA SER A 106 -4.32 21.23 13.92
C SER A 106 -4.77 20.24 14.99
N GLU A 107 -3.85 19.38 15.42
CA GLU A 107 -4.08 18.38 16.48
C GLU A 107 -5.18 17.35 16.16
N CYS A 108 -5.50 17.14 14.87
CA CYS A 108 -6.52 16.17 14.49
C CYS A 108 -5.99 14.73 14.51
N SER A 109 -6.87 13.79 14.79
CA SER A 109 -6.66 12.35 14.65
C SER A 109 -7.14 11.91 13.28
N PHE A 110 -6.22 11.50 12.40
CA PHE A 110 -6.51 11.04 11.05
C PHE A 110 -6.71 9.53 11.00
N LEU A 111 -7.88 9.09 10.56
CA LEU A 111 -8.27 7.69 10.45
C LEU A 111 -8.37 7.29 8.97
N ALA A 112 -7.77 6.16 8.62
CA ALA A 112 -7.90 5.61 7.28
C ALA A 112 -7.61 4.09 7.25
N ASP A 113 -7.98 3.44 6.15
CA ASP A 113 -7.72 2.03 5.95
C ASP A 113 -6.23 1.78 5.57
N LYS A 114 -5.86 0.50 5.42
CA LYS A 114 -4.49 0.08 5.05
C LYS A 114 -4.01 0.55 3.68
N ALA A 115 -4.88 1.03 2.78
CA ALA A 115 -4.48 1.58 1.49
C ALA A 115 -3.72 2.91 1.67
N TYR A 116 -3.99 3.60 2.75
CA TYR A 116 -3.37 4.88 3.12
C TYR A 116 -2.10 4.75 3.97
N ASP A 117 -1.62 3.53 4.26
CA ASP A 117 -0.37 3.29 5.00
C ASP A 117 0.86 3.70 4.18
N VAL A 118 1.08 5.01 4.03
CA VAL A 118 2.17 5.63 3.28
C VAL A 118 2.86 6.67 4.13
N LYS A 119 4.19 6.60 4.21
CA LYS A 119 5.01 7.48 5.05
C LYS A 119 4.73 8.98 4.85
N ALA A 120 4.47 9.40 3.60
CA ALA A 120 4.17 10.80 3.30
C ALA A 120 2.91 11.31 4.04
N ILE A 121 1.91 10.44 4.23
CA ILE A 121 0.68 10.79 4.95
C ILE A 121 1.00 10.99 6.44
N TYR A 122 1.72 10.04 7.06
CA TYR A 122 2.13 10.17 8.46
C TYR A 122 2.94 11.45 8.69
N ASN A 123 3.94 11.71 7.84
CA ASN A 123 4.76 12.92 7.97
C ASN A 123 3.91 14.20 7.85
N THR A 124 2.98 14.25 6.89
CA THR A 124 2.14 15.43 6.71
C THR A 124 1.21 15.66 7.89
N VAL A 125 0.55 14.63 8.38
CA VAL A 125 -0.35 14.74 9.53
C VAL A 125 0.43 15.14 10.78
N HIS A 126 1.58 14.52 11.02
CA HIS A 126 2.38 14.77 12.20
C HIS A 126 3.15 16.11 12.12
N ASP A 127 3.90 16.33 11.03
CA ASP A 127 4.83 17.45 10.94
C ASP A 127 4.12 18.75 10.54
N THR A 128 3.01 18.67 9.77
CA THR A 128 2.30 19.88 9.29
C THR A 128 1.09 20.22 10.15
N TYR A 129 0.35 19.21 10.59
CA TYR A 129 -0.89 19.44 11.35
C TYR A 129 -0.76 19.12 12.84
N ASN A 130 0.41 18.69 13.30
CA ASN A 130 0.65 18.28 14.70
C ASN A 130 -0.38 17.26 15.20
N GLY A 131 -0.83 16.39 14.31
CA GLY A 131 -1.90 15.42 14.55
C GLY A 131 -1.38 13.98 14.63
N ASP A 132 -2.27 13.07 14.95
CA ASP A 132 -2.00 11.63 15.04
C ASP A 132 -2.63 10.86 13.89
N CYS A 133 -1.99 9.74 13.47
CA CYS A 133 -2.50 8.85 12.44
C CYS A 133 -2.92 7.50 13.01
N PHE A 134 -4.15 7.10 12.72
CA PHE A 134 -4.71 5.78 13.01
C PHE A 134 -5.01 5.04 11.71
N ILE A 135 -3.96 4.49 11.08
CA ILE A 135 -4.03 3.79 9.80
C ILE A 135 -3.68 2.32 10.00
N ALA A 136 -4.52 1.43 9.48
CA ALA A 136 -4.27 0.01 9.56
C ALA A 136 -2.98 -0.37 8.79
N LEU A 137 -2.08 -1.14 9.42
CA LEU A 137 -0.80 -1.51 8.82
C LEU A 137 -0.99 -2.35 7.55
N ASN A 138 -0.38 -1.92 6.46
CA ASN A 138 -0.34 -2.65 5.21
C ASN A 138 0.88 -3.58 5.16
N LYS A 139 0.67 -4.86 5.33
CA LYS A 139 1.73 -5.89 5.31
C LYS A 139 2.45 -6.02 3.95
N ARG A 140 1.95 -5.42 2.86
CA ARG A 140 2.54 -5.30 1.51
C ARG A 140 3.26 -6.56 1.02
N ASN A 141 2.66 -7.74 1.22
CA ASN A 141 3.24 -9.05 0.87
C ASN A 141 4.66 -9.31 1.44
N THR A 142 5.10 -8.53 2.40
CA THR A 142 6.34 -8.79 3.12
C THR A 142 6.09 -9.94 4.10
N LYS A 143 6.42 -11.15 3.66
CA LYS A 143 6.56 -12.28 4.59
C LYS A 143 7.70 -11.91 5.53
N SER A 144 7.41 -11.78 6.81
CA SER A 144 8.46 -11.64 7.82
C SER A 144 9.42 -12.83 7.66
N PRO A 145 10.73 -12.59 7.60
CA PRO A 145 11.67 -13.70 7.49
C PRO A 145 11.51 -14.61 8.70
N LYS A 146 11.59 -15.92 8.47
CA LYS A 146 11.59 -16.91 9.55
C LYS A 146 12.78 -16.64 10.47
N LYS A 147 12.55 -16.74 11.77
CA LYS A 147 13.57 -16.49 12.80
C LYS A 147 13.71 -17.71 13.72
N LEU A 148 14.92 -17.95 14.20
CA LEU A 148 15.15 -18.82 15.34
C LEU A 148 14.68 -18.15 16.64
N PRO A 149 14.48 -18.91 17.72
CA PRO A 149 14.18 -18.33 19.04
C PRO A 149 15.24 -17.31 19.50
N SER A 150 16.49 -17.47 19.06
CA SER A 150 17.58 -16.50 19.27
C SER A 150 17.45 -15.20 18.49
N GLY A 151 16.39 -15.04 17.67
CA GLY A 151 16.18 -13.87 16.82
C GLY A 151 16.94 -13.89 15.50
N ASN A 152 17.81 -14.87 15.26
CA ASN A 152 18.55 -14.99 14.00
C ASN A 152 17.63 -15.39 12.86
N ILE A 153 17.82 -14.72 11.71
CA ILE A 153 17.07 -15.03 10.49
C ILE A 153 17.55 -16.35 9.91
N ILE A 154 16.61 -17.20 9.49
CA ILE A 154 16.90 -18.46 8.80
C ILE A 154 16.51 -18.39 7.32
N CYS A 155 17.26 -19.13 6.49
CA CYS A 155 16.94 -19.29 5.08
C CYS A 155 15.86 -20.37 4.88
N GLU A 156 15.45 -20.61 3.63
CA GLU A 156 14.44 -21.65 3.28
C GLU A 156 14.87 -23.07 3.68
N ALA A 157 16.17 -23.33 3.72
CA ALA A 157 16.73 -24.60 4.18
C ALA A 157 16.87 -24.69 5.72
N GLY A 158 16.37 -23.71 6.47
CA GLY A 158 16.48 -23.68 7.93
C GLY A 158 17.83 -23.27 8.49
N LEU A 159 18.79 -22.87 7.65
CA LEU A 159 20.13 -22.48 8.09
C LEU A 159 20.14 -21.03 8.60
N ALA A 160 20.81 -20.78 9.72
CA ALA A 160 21.01 -19.44 10.25
C ALA A 160 21.82 -18.56 9.28
N MET A 161 21.28 -17.42 8.91
CA MET A 161 21.92 -16.48 7.99
C MET A 161 22.93 -15.59 8.73
N HIS A 162 24.04 -15.27 8.07
CA HIS A 162 25.04 -14.34 8.59
C HIS A 162 24.66 -12.89 8.33
N LYS A 163 24.94 -12.00 9.28
CA LYS A 163 24.88 -10.55 9.08
C LYS A 163 25.92 -10.13 8.04
N ASP A 164 25.48 -9.34 7.05
CA ASP A 164 26.30 -8.89 5.91
C ASP A 164 26.25 -7.36 5.76
N GLY A 165 26.54 -6.68 6.88
CA GLY A 165 26.57 -5.23 6.94
C GLY A 165 25.21 -4.55 7.05
N LYS A 166 25.25 -3.28 7.42
CA LYS A 166 24.09 -2.38 7.46
C LYS A 166 24.15 -1.42 6.30
N PHE A 167 22.99 -0.96 5.85
CA PHE A 167 22.89 0.18 4.93
C PHE A 167 21.68 1.02 5.27
N SER A 168 21.80 2.31 5.06
CA SER A 168 20.69 3.24 5.20
C SER A 168 20.28 3.73 3.82
N ASP A 169 18.99 3.68 3.54
CA ASP A 169 18.39 4.50 2.49
C ASP A 169 17.86 5.80 3.14
N SER A 170 17.32 6.71 2.35
CA SER A 170 16.84 8.02 2.82
C SER A 170 15.88 7.96 4.02
N CYS A 171 15.36 6.79 4.33
CA CYS A 171 14.26 6.64 5.29
C CYS A 171 14.47 5.57 6.35
N ARG A 172 15.34 4.58 6.12
CA ARG A 172 15.40 3.40 7.01
C ARG A 172 16.80 2.80 7.03
N THR A 173 17.24 2.38 8.21
CA THR A 173 18.42 1.53 8.33
C THR A 173 18.01 0.07 8.20
N ARG A 174 18.73 -0.67 7.38
CA ARG A 174 18.48 -2.09 7.13
C ARG A 174 19.72 -2.93 7.42
N GLN A 175 19.52 -4.10 8.03
CA GLN A 175 20.55 -5.12 8.19
C GLN A 175 20.46 -6.12 7.04
N LYS A 176 21.54 -6.31 6.31
CA LYS A 176 21.67 -7.38 5.32
C LYS A 176 22.04 -8.68 6.00
N TYR A 177 21.48 -9.76 5.47
CA TYR A 177 21.82 -11.13 5.84
C TYR A 177 22.14 -11.91 4.57
N CYS A 178 23.16 -12.76 4.61
CA CYS A 178 23.56 -13.62 3.50
C CYS A 178 23.52 -15.10 3.89
N CYS A 179 23.40 -15.95 2.86
CA CYS A 179 23.44 -17.40 3.02
C CYS A 179 24.79 -17.83 3.63
N PRO A 180 24.81 -18.65 4.68
CA PRO A 180 26.06 -19.10 5.30
C PRO A 180 26.93 -19.90 4.34
N LEU A 181 26.33 -20.66 3.44
CA LEU A 181 27.04 -21.52 2.49
C LEU A 181 27.66 -20.75 1.31
N LYS A 182 27.30 -19.50 1.10
CA LYS A 182 27.92 -18.66 0.06
C LYS A 182 29.41 -18.39 0.35
N ARG A 183 29.80 -18.35 1.61
CA ARG A 183 31.21 -18.14 2.02
C ARG A 183 32.02 -19.43 2.05
N SER A 184 31.37 -20.57 2.06
CA SER A 184 32.02 -21.90 2.04
C SER A 184 32.22 -22.31 0.58
N LYS A 185 33.44 -22.34 0.10
CA LYS A 185 33.77 -22.79 -1.27
C LYS A 185 33.37 -24.27 -1.52
N ASN A 186 33.10 -25.05 -0.50
CA ASN A 186 32.81 -26.49 -0.56
C ASN A 186 31.41 -26.85 -0.01
N GLY A 187 30.55 -25.90 0.25
CA GLY A 187 29.23 -26.17 0.84
C GLY A 187 28.14 -26.42 -0.22
N ASN A 188 27.55 -27.62 -0.17
CA ASN A 188 26.35 -27.90 -0.94
C ASN A 188 25.11 -27.36 -0.20
N CYS A 189 24.31 -26.52 -0.85
CA CYS A 189 23.06 -26.06 -0.27
C CYS A 189 22.01 -27.17 -0.35
N PRO A 190 21.37 -27.56 0.77
CA PRO A 190 20.34 -28.59 0.76
C PRO A 190 19.01 -28.12 0.13
N CYS A 191 18.88 -26.84 -0.22
CA CYS A 191 17.68 -26.32 -0.87
C CYS A 191 17.88 -26.13 -2.38
N ASN A 192 16.91 -26.60 -3.18
CA ASN A 192 16.84 -26.35 -4.63
C ASN A 192 16.36 -24.93 -4.96
N HIS A 193 16.56 -23.97 -4.07
CA HIS A 193 16.07 -22.63 -4.26
C HIS A 193 17.02 -21.82 -5.15
N LYS A 194 16.45 -20.98 -6.04
CA LYS A 194 17.19 -20.09 -6.95
C LYS A 194 18.21 -19.16 -6.26
N CYS A 195 18.12 -19.01 -4.95
CA CYS A 195 19.08 -18.24 -4.17
C CYS A 195 20.50 -18.83 -4.16
N TRP A 196 20.66 -20.11 -4.42
CA TRP A 196 21.96 -20.77 -4.43
C TRP A 196 22.91 -20.18 -5.46
N ASN A 197 22.43 -19.97 -6.70
CA ASN A 197 23.27 -19.46 -7.79
C ASN A 197 23.74 -18.01 -7.57
N ASN A 198 22.93 -17.17 -6.90
CA ASN A 198 23.19 -15.74 -6.71
C ASN A 198 23.46 -15.34 -5.24
N GLY A 199 23.43 -16.28 -4.31
CA GLY A 199 23.54 -16.05 -2.87
C GLY A 199 22.43 -15.14 -2.37
N ARG A 200 21.37 -15.71 -1.80
CA ARG A 200 20.22 -14.93 -1.30
C ARG A 200 20.66 -13.92 -0.25
N LYS A 201 20.29 -12.68 -0.48
CA LYS A 201 20.40 -11.59 0.49
C LYS A 201 19.01 -11.21 0.96
N ILE A 202 18.81 -11.14 2.25
CA ILE A 202 17.60 -10.62 2.88
C ILE A 202 17.99 -9.33 3.58
N ALA A 203 17.21 -8.27 3.35
CA ALA A 203 17.36 -7.02 4.08
C ALA A 203 16.17 -6.86 5.04
N VAL A 204 16.46 -6.59 6.30
CA VAL A 204 15.46 -6.39 7.35
C VAL A 204 15.61 -4.98 7.89
N VAL A 205 14.50 -4.27 7.97
CA VAL A 205 14.46 -2.95 8.60
C VAL A 205 14.77 -3.11 10.08
N LEU A 206 15.72 -2.33 10.57
CA LEU A 206 15.94 -2.19 12.00
C LEU A 206 14.98 -1.12 12.51
N ASN A 207 14.12 -1.51 13.44
CA ASN A 207 13.41 -0.52 14.22
C ASN A 207 14.43 0.19 15.09
N THR A 208 14.58 1.46 14.90
CA THR A 208 15.33 2.35 15.79
C THR A 208 14.44 2.76 16.93
#